data_d8711f3a942195ee4eeea258eb1679f0
#
_entry.id   d8711f3a942195ee4eeea258eb1679f0
#
_cell.length_a   1.000
_cell.length_b   1.000
_cell.length_c   1.000
_cell.angle_alpha   90.00
_cell.angle_beta   90.00
_cell.angle_gamma   90.00
#
_symmetry.space_group_name_H-M   'P 1'
#
loop_
_entity.id
_entity.type
_entity.pdbx_description
1 polymer ?
#
loop_
_entity_poly.entity_id
_entity_poly.type
_entity_poly.pdbx_seq_one_letter_code
_entity_poly.pdbx_strand_id
1 'polypeptide(L)'
;MTGLYSQDTGDVQVKSGYMKVPEGSLYYEEAGTGEPLIFIHGHSLDRRMWNEQFFKFAKHYRAIRYDLRGYGISSKQTEDFQFTHAEDLVALMDALHIRKAHIVGLSLGGFVGADMLGCFPDRMLSAFLASGNIRKSKGPSEPMTKEEAAKRDEEIAALEKKGVDVMKKEWFEGLMQSGGTRKERM
;
A
#
# COMPACT_ATOMS: atom_id res chain seq x y z
N MET A 1 -17.37 -10.80 25.03
CA MET A 1 -17.99 -9.48 24.78
C MET A 1 -17.60 -9.04 23.38
N THR A 2 -18.47 -9.27 22.42
CA THR A 2 -18.30 -8.92 21.01
C THR A 2 -18.72 -7.48 20.85
N GLY A 3 -17.73 -6.57 20.80
CA GLY A 3 -17.95 -5.18 20.45
C GLY A 3 -18.25 -5.07 18.96
N LEU A 4 -19.52 -5.08 18.61
CA LEU A 4 -20.00 -4.70 17.28
C LEU A 4 -19.77 -3.19 17.12
N TYR A 5 -18.71 -2.81 16.41
CA TYR A 5 -18.65 -1.50 15.78
C TYR A 5 -19.71 -1.49 14.67
N SER A 6 -20.89 -1.00 14.99
CA SER A 6 -21.87 -0.61 13.99
C SER A 6 -21.28 0.59 13.23
N GLN A 7 -20.69 0.34 12.08
CA GLN A 7 -20.35 1.42 11.16
C GLN A 7 -21.67 1.91 10.56
N ASP A 8 -21.99 3.19 10.77
CA ASP A 8 -23.01 3.89 10.00
C ASP A 8 -22.52 4.01 8.55
N THR A 9 -22.65 2.92 7.81
CA THR A 9 -22.22 2.85 6.42
C THR A 9 -23.12 3.66 5.50
N GLY A 10 -24.27 4.19 6.02
CA GLY A 10 -25.28 4.86 5.20
C GLY A 10 -25.37 4.16 3.84
N ASP A 11 -26.38 4.21 3.07
CA ASP A 11 -26.63 3.47 1.81
C ASP A 11 -25.51 3.57 0.72
N VAL A 12 -24.25 3.48 1.12
CA VAL A 12 -23.10 3.54 0.20
C VAL A 12 -22.89 2.16 -0.42
N GLN A 13 -23.30 2.00 -1.68
CA GLN A 13 -23.02 0.79 -2.43
C GLN A 13 -21.52 0.66 -2.72
N VAL A 14 -20.94 -0.47 -2.33
CA VAL A 14 -19.55 -0.83 -2.62
C VAL A 14 -19.52 -1.78 -3.82
N LYS A 15 -18.78 -1.41 -4.85
CA LYS A 15 -18.39 -2.30 -5.93
C LYS A 15 -17.02 -2.87 -5.59
N SER A 16 -16.79 -4.13 -5.91
CA SER A 16 -15.49 -4.76 -5.70
C SER A 16 -15.18 -5.75 -6.80
N GLY A 17 -13.91 -6.04 -6.97
CA GLY A 17 -13.47 -6.99 -7.98
C GLY A 17 -11.96 -7.17 -8.01
N TYR A 18 -11.54 -8.01 -8.94
CA TYR A 18 -10.13 -8.20 -9.26
C TYR A 18 -9.81 -7.50 -10.57
N MET A 19 -8.79 -6.66 -10.55
CA MET A 19 -8.23 -6.03 -11.72
C MET A 19 -6.96 -6.75 -12.15
N LYS A 20 -6.90 -7.14 -13.42
CA LYS A 20 -5.70 -7.75 -14.01
C LYS A 20 -4.59 -6.72 -14.15
N VAL A 21 -3.42 -7.08 -13.68
CA VAL A 21 -2.14 -6.40 -13.88
C VAL A 21 -1.16 -7.40 -14.50
N PRO A 22 -0.02 -6.97 -15.08
CA PRO A 22 0.97 -7.92 -15.57
C PRO A 22 1.32 -8.95 -14.49
N GLU A 23 1.28 -10.23 -14.87
CA GLU A 23 1.55 -11.40 -14.00
C GLU A 23 0.77 -11.43 -12.68
N GLY A 24 -0.48 -10.92 -12.69
CA GLY A 24 -1.29 -10.99 -11.48
C GLY A 24 -2.63 -10.29 -11.53
N SER A 25 -3.17 -10.05 -10.33
CA SER A 25 -4.41 -9.30 -10.13
C SER A 25 -4.39 -8.55 -8.81
N LEU A 26 -5.00 -7.38 -8.80
CA LEU A 26 -5.21 -6.58 -7.58
C LEU A 26 -6.69 -6.62 -7.20
N TYR A 27 -6.96 -6.88 -5.95
CA TYR A 27 -8.32 -6.75 -5.42
C TYR A 27 -8.57 -5.31 -5.00
N TYR A 28 -9.69 -4.76 -5.44
CA TYR A 28 -10.10 -3.40 -5.13
C TYR A 28 -11.54 -3.32 -4.67
N GLU A 29 -11.85 -2.22 -4.01
CA GLU A 29 -13.19 -1.80 -3.64
C GLU A 29 -13.37 -0.32 -4.02
N GLU A 30 -14.55 0.00 -4.55
CA GLU A 30 -14.93 1.32 -5.01
C GLU A 30 -16.29 1.70 -4.45
N ALA A 31 -16.46 2.93 -4.00
CA ALA A 31 -17.71 3.45 -3.51
C ALA A 31 -17.84 4.97 -3.75
N GLY A 32 -19.06 5.45 -3.86
CA GLY A 32 -19.34 6.86 -4.11
C GLY A 32 -19.14 7.30 -5.55
N THR A 33 -19.20 8.61 -5.77
CA THR A 33 -19.07 9.26 -7.09
C THR A 33 -18.30 10.57 -6.93
N GLY A 34 -17.83 11.14 -8.04
CA GLY A 34 -17.08 12.40 -8.05
C GLY A 34 -15.61 12.22 -8.39
N GLU A 35 -14.73 13.09 -7.87
CA GLU A 35 -13.30 13.00 -8.13
C GLU A 35 -12.71 11.72 -7.50
N PRO A 36 -11.82 11.02 -8.22
CA PRO A 36 -11.21 9.79 -7.70
C PRO A 36 -10.27 10.07 -6.52
N LEU A 37 -10.46 9.32 -5.44
CA LEU A 37 -9.62 9.33 -4.25
C LEU A 37 -9.18 7.90 -3.94
N ILE A 38 -7.88 7.62 -4.03
CA ILE A 38 -7.32 6.29 -3.88
C ILE A 38 -6.55 6.17 -2.57
N PHE A 39 -6.89 5.16 -1.77
CA PHE A 39 -6.25 4.84 -0.51
C PHE A 39 -5.29 3.66 -0.67
N ILE A 40 -4.03 3.85 -0.24
CA ILE A 40 -2.95 2.88 -0.32
C ILE A 40 -2.48 2.53 1.09
N HIS A 41 -2.60 1.26 1.46
CA HIS A 41 -2.28 0.77 2.80
C HIS A 41 -0.77 0.67 3.07
N GLY A 42 -0.41 0.53 4.34
CA GLY A 42 0.96 0.33 4.80
C GLY A 42 1.42 -1.13 4.72
N HIS A 43 2.72 -1.35 4.95
CA HIS A 43 3.31 -2.68 5.06
C HIS A 43 2.60 -3.51 6.14
N SER A 44 2.44 -4.81 5.90
CA SER A 44 1.76 -5.78 6.79
C SER A 44 0.29 -5.48 7.10
N LEU A 45 -0.30 -4.57 6.36
CA LEU A 45 -1.72 -4.22 6.42
C LEU A 45 -2.40 -4.58 5.09
N ASP A 46 -3.67 -4.31 5.00
CA ASP A 46 -4.45 -4.42 3.76
C ASP A 46 -5.44 -3.25 3.65
N ARG A 47 -6.22 -3.21 2.56
CA ARG A 47 -7.19 -2.14 2.29
C ARG A 47 -8.13 -1.83 3.45
N ARG A 48 -8.42 -2.82 4.32
CA ARG A 48 -9.38 -2.70 5.43
C ARG A 48 -8.94 -1.71 6.51
N MET A 49 -7.64 -1.37 6.57
CA MET A 49 -7.17 -0.32 7.46
C MET A 49 -7.84 1.03 7.20
N TRP A 50 -8.34 1.23 5.97
CA TRP A 50 -9.01 2.45 5.54
C TRP A 50 -10.54 2.41 5.67
N ASN A 51 -11.12 1.44 6.42
CA ASN A 51 -12.56 1.28 6.49
C ASN A 51 -13.29 2.58 6.83
N GLU A 52 -12.90 3.26 7.89
CA GLU A 52 -13.57 4.48 8.36
C GLU A 52 -13.45 5.61 7.33
N GLN A 53 -12.24 5.84 6.81
CA GLN A 53 -11.97 6.88 5.83
C GLN A 53 -12.69 6.58 4.51
N PHE A 54 -12.63 5.34 4.04
CA PHE A 54 -13.25 4.91 2.80
C PHE A 54 -14.75 5.25 2.76
N PHE A 55 -15.51 4.82 3.75
CA PHE A 55 -16.96 5.09 3.81
C PHE A 55 -17.27 6.59 4.04
N LYS A 56 -16.45 7.28 4.82
CA LYS A 56 -16.63 8.70 5.06
C LYS A 56 -16.39 9.51 3.80
N PHE A 57 -15.32 9.23 3.07
CA PHE A 57 -14.98 9.96 1.86
C PHE A 57 -15.83 9.55 0.65
N ALA A 58 -16.38 8.33 0.61
CA ALA A 58 -17.31 7.90 -0.43
C ALA A 58 -18.60 8.74 -0.50
N LYS A 59 -18.91 9.52 0.53
CA LYS A 59 -20.02 10.48 0.51
C LYS A 59 -19.77 11.68 -0.42
N HIS A 60 -18.51 11.96 -0.79
CA HIS A 60 -18.10 13.15 -1.53
C HIS A 60 -17.15 12.85 -2.71
N TYR A 61 -16.55 11.68 -2.75
CA TYR A 61 -15.56 11.26 -3.74
C TYR A 61 -15.93 9.91 -4.31
N ARG A 62 -15.39 9.61 -5.49
CA ARG A 62 -15.26 8.24 -5.95
C ARG A 62 -14.08 7.62 -5.19
N ALA A 63 -14.35 7.07 -4.02
CA ALA A 63 -13.35 6.49 -3.14
C ALA A 63 -12.96 5.08 -3.62
N ILE A 64 -11.67 4.82 -3.77
CA ILE A 64 -11.10 3.53 -4.14
C ILE A 64 -10.10 3.11 -3.09
N ARG A 65 -10.10 1.83 -2.74
CA ARG A 65 -9.05 1.20 -1.94
C ARG A 65 -8.72 -0.17 -2.50
N TYR A 66 -7.50 -0.61 -2.39
CA TYR A 66 -7.09 -1.89 -2.95
C TYR A 66 -6.00 -2.54 -2.10
N ASP A 67 -5.81 -3.84 -2.28
CA ASP A 67 -4.69 -4.55 -1.69
C ASP A 67 -3.51 -4.47 -2.66
N LEU A 68 -2.36 -4.00 -2.19
CA LEU A 68 -1.11 -4.02 -2.94
C LEU A 68 -0.75 -5.47 -3.33
N ARG A 69 -0.03 -5.65 -4.42
CA ARG A 69 0.52 -6.96 -4.79
C ARG A 69 1.34 -7.53 -3.62
N GLY A 70 1.13 -8.79 -3.29
CA GLY A 70 1.73 -9.46 -2.15
C GLY A 70 1.00 -9.29 -0.82
N TYR A 71 -0.11 -8.51 -0.80
CA TYR A 71 -0.88 -8.23 0.41
C TYR A 71 -2.35 -8.61 0.25
N GLY A 72 -3.02 -8.77 1.39
CA GLY A 72 -4.45 -9.04 1.46
C GLY A 72 -4.86 -10.25 0.62
N ILE A 73 -5.76 -10.02 -0.34
CA ILE A 73 -6.23 -11.03 -1.29
C ILE A 73 -5.82 -10.75 -2.75
N SER A 74 -4.92 -9.78 -2.96
CA SER A 74 -4.23 -9.58 -4.24
C SER A 74 -3.23 -10.70 -4.53
N SER A 75 -2.83 -10.86 -5.79
CA SER A 75 -1.83 -11.85 -6.20
C SER A 75 -0.53 -11.67 -5.44
N LYS A 76 0.11 -12.79 -5.14
CA LYS A 76 1.47 -12.80 -4.59
C LYS A 76 2.46 -12.34 -5.66
N GLN A 77 3.60 -11.86 -5.22
CA GLN A 77 4.74 -11.63 -6.09
C GLN A 77 5.29 -12.97 -6.56
N THR A 78 5.65 -13.06 -7.84
CA THR A 78 6.41 -14.18 -8.40
C THR A 78 7.89 -13.80 -8.45
N GLU A 79 8.80 -14.76 -8.26
CA GLU A 79 10.24 -14.50 -8.17
C GLU A 79 10.82 -13.95 -9.48
N ASP A 80 10.24 -14.34 -10.61
CA ASP A 80 10.75 -14.01 -11.94
C ASP A 80 10.20 -12.69 -12.53
N PHE A 81 9.26 -12.02 -11.84
CA PHE A 81 8.62 -10.83 -12.38
C PHE A 81 8.99 -9.56 -11.62
N GLN A 82 9.62 -8.63 -12.33
CA GLN A 82 9.95 -7.30 -11.80
C GLN A 82 8.73 -6.38 -11.97
N PHE A 83 8.31 -5.72 -10.91
CA PHE A 83 7.21 -4.74 -10.92
C PHE A 83 7.50 -3.61 -9.94
N THR A 84 6.78 -2.52 -10.10
CA THR A 84 6.68 -1.49 -9.08
C THR A 84 5.22 -1.33 -8.66
N HIS A 85 4.99 -1.02 -7.39
CA HIS A 85 3.62 -0.74 -6.91
C HIS A 85 3.02 0.51 -7.58
N ALA A 86 3.85 1.44 -8.05
CA ALA A 86 3.40 2.61 -8.80
C ALA A 86 2.85 2.22 -10.19
N GLU A 87 3.52 1.32 -10.91
CA GLU A 87 3.02 0.78 -12.18
C GLU A 87 1.73 -0.03 -12.00
N ASP A 88 1.65 -0.84 -10.95
CA ASP A 88 0.42 -1.56 -10.59
C ASP A 88 -0.74 -0.58 -10.30
N LEU A 89 -0.46 0.54 -9.62
CA LEU A 89 -1.46 1.57 -9.38
C LEU A 89 -1.90 2.25 -10.68
N VAL A 90 -0.97 2.57 -11.58
CA VAL A 90 -1.30 3.12 -12.91
C VAL A 90 -2.19 2.14 -13.68
N ALA A 91 -1.86 0.86 -13.70
CA ALA A 91 -2.67 -0.18 -14.36
C ALA A 91 -4.08 -0.28 -13.74
N LEU A 92 -4.20 -0.21 -12.41
CA LEU A 92 -5.49 -0.14 -11.72
C LEU A 92 -6.29 1.11 -12.13
N MET A 93 -5.65 2.28 -12.17
CA MET A 93 -6.28 3.52 -12.60
C MET A 93 -6.78 3.45 -14.04
N ASP A 94 -5.98 2.90 -14.96
CA ASP A 94 -6.34 2.76 -16.37
C ASP A 94 -7.54 1.84 -16.54
N ALA A 95 -7.55 0.73 -15.87
CA ALA A 95 -8.63 -0.23 -15.93
C ALA A 95 -9.95 0.30 -15.32
N LEU A 96 -9.85 1.21 -14.34
CA LEU A 96 -11.00 1.90 -13.75
C LEU A 96 -11.36 3.19 -14.50
N HIS A 97 -10.72 3.48 -15.65
CA HIS A 97 -10.88 4.71 -16.44
C HIS A 97 -10.62 5.99 -15.64
N ILE A 98 -9.61 5.96 -14.77
CA ILE A 98 -9.19 7.08 -13.94
C ILE A 98 -7.97 7.74 -14.57
N ARG A 99 -8.14 8.93 -15.11
CA ARG A 99 -7.02 9.68 -15.69
C ARG A 99 -6.12 10.29 -14.61
N LYS A 100 -6.70 10.90 -13.59
CA LYS A 100 -6.01 11.49 -12.44
C LYS A 100 -6.77 11.19 -11.15
N ALA A 101 -6.07 11.07 -10.04
CA ALA A 101 -6.65 10.83 -8.72
C ALA A 101 -5.95 11.60 -7.61
N HIS A 102 -6.66 11.83 -6.51
CA HIS A 102 -6.07 12.13 -5.21
C HIS A 102 -5.52 10.83 -4.62
N ILE A 103 -4.31 10.88 -4.07
CA ILE A 103 -3.65 9.71 -3.49
C ILE A 103 -3.47 9.92 -1.98
N VAL A 104 -3.93 8.95 -1.21
CA VAL A 104 -3.72 8.89 0.25
C VAL A 104 -2.96 7.62 0.56
N GLY A 105 -1.75 7.74 1.07
CA GLY A 105 -0.88 6.59 1.36
C GLY A 105 -0.29 6.63 2.76
N LEU A 106 -0.23 5.47 3.43
CA LEU A 106 0.44 5.32 4.70
C LEU A 106 1.69 4.45 4.56
N SER A 107 2.83 4.91 5.10
CA SER A 107 4.08 4.14 5.15
C SER A 107 4.46 3.60 3.76
N LEU A 108 4.37 2.29 3.51
CA LEU A 108 4.58 1.71 2.17
C LEU A 108 3.69 2.40 1.12
N GLY A 109 2.42 2.62 1.41
CA GLY A 109 1.52 3.38 0.52
C GLY A 109 1.96 4.83 0.31
N GLY A 110 2.62 5.43 1.31
CA GLY A 110 3.26 6.74 1.20
C GLY A 110 4.46 6.73 0.25
N PHE A 111 5.26 5.66 0.24
CA PHE A 111 6.34 5.49 -0.74
C PHE A 111 5.79 5.28 -2.15
N VAL A 112 4.73 4.47 -2.31
CA VAL A 112 4.06 4.31 -3.62
C VAL A 112 3.56 5.67 -4.14
N GLY A 113 2.96 6.49 -3.28
CA GLY A 113 2.54 7.85 -3.65
C GLY A 113 3.72 8.76 -4.01
N ALA A 114 4.87 8.63 -3.36
CA ALA A 114 6.10 9.35 -3.70
C ALA A 114 6.66 8.90 -5.07
N ASP A 115 6.65 7.60 -5.36
CA ASP A 115 7.03 7.06 -6.68
C ASP A 115 6.09 7.56 -7.78
N MET A 116 4.78 7.64 -7.49
CA MET A 116 3.79 8.24 -8.40
C MET A 116 4.11 9.70 -8.70
N LEU A 117 4.51 10.49 -7.69
CA LEU A 117 4.94 11.89 -7.89
C LEU A 117 6.18 12.01 -8.76
N GLY A 118 7.12 11.08 -8.62
CA GLY A 118 8.37 11.06 -9.39
C GLY A 118 8.20 10.56 -10.83
N CYS A 119 7.43 9.48 -11.01
CA CYS A 119 7.35 8.77 -12.29
C CYS A 119 6.08 9.10 -13.09
N PHE A 120 4.99 9.43 -12.43
CA PHE A 120 3.67 9.63 -13.06
C PHE A 120 2.94 10.89 -12.54
N PRO A 121 3.60 12.07 -12.49
CA PRO A 121 3.00 13.28 -11.90
C PRO A 121 1.70 13.69 -12.57
N ASP A 122 1.58 13.43 -13.87
CA ASP A 122 0.36 13.74 -14.65
C ASP A 122 -0.85 12.88 -14.30
N ARG A 123 -0.66 11.82 -13.51
CA ARG A 123 -1.72 10.93 -13.02
C ARG A 123 -2.27 11.35 -11.66
N MET A 124 -1.76 12.43 -11.08
CA MET A 124 -2.12 12.87 -9.74
C MET A 124 -2.85 14.21 -9.76
N LEU A 125 -3.85 14.35 -8.90
CA LEU A 125 -4.49 15.61 -8.54
C LEU A 125 -3.84 16.20 -7.28
N SER A 126 -3.64 15.38 -6.27
CA SER A 126 -2.91 15.70 -5.05
C SER A 126 -2.43 14.45 -4.35
N ALA A 127 -1.57 14.60 -3.34
CA ALA A 127 -1.10 13.51 -2.51
C ALA A 127 -1.10 13.87 -1.03
N PHE A 128 -1.55 12.94 -0.18
CA PHE A 128 -1.35 12.95 1.26
C PHE A 128 -0.57 11.69 1.65
N LEU A 129 0.70 11.88 2.02
CA LEU A 129 1.65 10.80 2.26
C LEU A 129 2.02 10.75 3.75
N ALA A 130 1.30 9.95 4.52
CA ALA A 130 1.56 9.77 5.93
C ALA A 130 2.71 8.78 6.14
N SER A 131 3.73 9.18 6.89
CA SER A 131 4.94 8.37 7.16
C SER A 131 5.64 7.84 5.91
N GLY A 132 5.40 8.48 4.77
CA GLY A 132 6.16 8.30 3.54
C GLY A 132 7.31 9.30 3.50
N ASN A 133 8.37 8.95 2.80
CA ASN A 133 9.49 9.86 2.56
C ASN A 133 9.69 10.01 1.06
N ILE A 134 9.76 11.25 0.59
CA ILE A 134 10.22 11.54 -0.75
C ILE A 134 11.74 11.39 -0.72
N ARG A 135 12.23 10.18 -1.01
CA ARG A 135 13.64 10.02 -1.28
C ARG A 135 13.92 10.75 -2.59
N LYS A 136 14.92 11.66 -2.61
CA LYS A 136 15.52 12.01 -3.88
C LYS A 136 15.83 10.69 -4.57
N SER A 137 15.18 10.42 -5.69
CA SER A 137 15.64 9.37 -6.58
C SER A 137 17.12 9.67 -6.78
N LYS A 138 17.99 8.91 -6.15
CA LYS A 138 19.32 8.76 -6.69
C LYS A 138 19.02 8.29 -8.10
N GLY A 139 19.48 9.03 -9.10
CA GLY A 139 19.38 8.59 -10.49
C GLY A 139 19.70 7.09 -10.63
N PRO A 140 19.63 6.46 -11.78
CA PRO A 140 19.80 5.03 -11.92
C PRO A 140 20.87 4.59 -10.93
N SER A 141 20.49 3.76 -9.96
CA SER A 141 21.33 3.38 -8.83
C SER A 141 22.68 2.98 -9.41
N GLU A 142 23.76 3.64 -8.99
CA GLU A 142 25.08 3.16 -9.34
C GLU A 142 25.10 1.66 -9.09
N PRO A 143 25.58 0.85 -10.03
CA PRO A 143 25.61 -0.59 -9.83
C PRO A 143 26.33 -0.87 -8.52
N MET A 144 25.70 -1.66 -7.67
CA MET A 144 26.26 -2.04 -6.37
C MET A 144 27.69 -2.56 -6.59
N THR A 145 28.59 -2.12 -5.73
CA THR A 145 29.93 -2.68 -5.71
C THR A 145 29.86 -4.17 -5.38
N LYS A 146 30.88 -4.93 -5.76
CA LYS A 146 30.98 -6.36 -5.44
C LYS A 146 30.88 -6.62 -3.93
N GLU A 147 31.43 -5.71 -3.12
CA GLU A 147 31.43 -5.78 -1.67
C GLU A 147 30.02 -5.55 -1.09
N GLU A 148 29.29 -4.55 -1.61
CA GLU A 148 27.90 -4.29 -1.22
C GLU A 148 26.97 -5.45 -1.64
N ALA A 149 27.20 -6.04 -2.81
CA ALA A 149 26.46 -7.19 -3.28
C ALA A 149 26.70 -8.42 -2.39
N ALA A 150 27.95 -8.71 -2.04
CA ALA A 150 28.28 -9.83 -1.15
C ALA A 150 27.68 -9.66 0.25
N LYS A 151 27.76 -8.46 0.80
CA LYS A 151 27.13 -8.15 2.11
C LYS A 151 25.63 -8.33 2.08
N ARG A 152 24.98 -7.88 1.02
CA ARG A 152 23.54 -8.07 0.84
C ARG A 152 23.17 -9.56 0.76
N ASP A 153 23.94 -10.34 0.00
CA ASP A 153 23.70 -11.77 -0.17
C ASP A 153 23.89 -12.53 1.16
N GLU A 154 24.86 -12.13 1.99
CA GLU A 154 25.03 -12.63 3.35
C GLU A 154 23.83 -12.29 4.25
N GLU A 155 23.35 -11.04 4.17
CA GLU A 155 22.16 -10.60 4.94
C GLU A 155 20.91 -11.38 4.51
N ILE A 156 20.72 -11.61 3.21
CA ILE A 156 19.59 -12.41 2.69
C ILE A 156 19.69 -13.85 3.20
N ALA A 157 20.86 -14.49 3.08
CA ALA A 157 21.05 -15.87 3.56
C ALA A 157 20.81 -15.99 5.07
N ALA A 158 21.20 -14.99 5.85
CA ALA A 158 20.93 -14.94 7.29
C ALA A 158 19.43 -14.86 7.58
N LEU A 159 18.68 -14.05 6.81
CA LEU A 159 17.23 -13.89 6.93
C LEU A 159 16.50 -15.19 6.52
N GLU A 160 16.91 -15.82 5.43
CA GLU A 160 16.35 -17.09 4.98
C GLU A 160 16.56 -18.20 6.03
N LYS A 161 17.77 -18.27 6.61
CA LYS A 161 18.08 -19.22 7.70
C LYS A 161 17.24 -18.97 8.95
N LYS A 162 16.92 -17.72 9.23
CA LYS A 162 16.10 -17.32 10.38
C LYS A 162 14.65 -17.76 10.26
N GLY A 163 14.14 -17.81 9.05
CA GLY A 163 12.78 -18.21 8.72
C GLY A 163 11.74 -17.10 8.93
N VAL A 164 10.74 -17.09 8.07
CA VAL A 164 9.71 -16.04 8.00
C VAL A 164 8.90 -15.92 9.31
N ASP A 165 8.61 -17.01 9.98
CA ASP A 165 7.80 -16.98 11.19
C ASP A 165 8.52 -16.32 12.37
N VAL A 166 9.84 -16.54 12.48
CA VAL A 166 10.67 -15.88 13.49
C VAL A 166 10.75 -14.38 13.19
N MET A 167 10.96 -14.01 11.92
CA MET A 167 11.00 -12.60 11.49
C MET A 167 9.68 -11.88 11.76
N LYS A 168 8.54 -12.51 11.48
CA LYS A 168 7.21 -11.96 11.77
C LYS A 168 7.01 -11.73 13.26
N LYS A 169 7.43 -12.69 14.08
CA LYS A 169 7.32 -12.60 15.55
C LYS A 169 8.15 -11.44 16.08
N GLU A 170 9.42 -11.33 15.70
CA GLU A 170 10.30 -10.25 16.14
C GLU A 170 9.81 -8.88 15.67
N TRP A 171 9.33 -8.80 14.42
CA TRP A 171 8.76 -7.57 13.89
C TRP A 171 7.53 -7.14 14.71
N PHE A 172 6.63 -8.09 15.02
CA PHE A 172 5.45 -7.83 15.85
C PHE A 172 5.84 -7.41 17.27
N GLU A 173 6.80 -8.10 17.90
CA GLU A 173 7.32 -7.75 19.21
C GLU A 173 7.95 -6.35 19.23
N GLY A 174 8.74 -6.01 18.18
CA GLY A 174 9.30 -4.68 17.98
C GLY A 174 8.24 -3.59 17.86
N LEU A 175 7.16 -3.85 17.09
CA LEU A 175 6.02 -2.94 16.99
C LEU A 175 5.32 -2.73 18.34
N MET A 176 5.09 -3.80 19.08
CA MET A 176 4.45 -3.72 20.41
C MET A 176 5.30 -2.96 21.41
N GLN A 177 6.62 -3.07 21.33
CA GLN A 177 7.55 -2.33 22.17
C GLN A 177 7.66 -0.85 21.75
N SER A 178 7.71 -0.57 20.44
CA SER A 178 7.78 0.80 19.91
C SER A 178 6.46 1.56 20.02
N GLY A 179 5.34 0.84 20.02
CA GLY A 179 4.00 1.39 20.26
C GLY A 179 3.72 1.67 21.74
N GLY A 180 4.76 1.59 22.58
CA GLY A 180 4.69 1.97 23.99
C GLY A 180 4.12 3.36 24.10
N THR A 181 2.90 3.41 24.65
CA THR A 181 2.35 4.58 25.33
C THR A 181 0.86 4.78 25.15
N ARG A 182 0.13 3.74 24.74
CA ARG A 182 -1.32 3.86 24.94
C ARG A 182 -1.71 3.89 26.44
N LYS A 183 -0.79 3.45 27.31
CA LYS A 183 -0.97 3.51 28.78
C LYS A 183 -0.63 4.87 29.40
N GLU A 184 0.09 5.75 28.72
CA GLU A 184 0.46 7.06 29.24
C GLU A 184 -0.45 8.21 28.78
N ARG A 185 -1.48 7.90 27.97
CA ARG A 185 -2.45 8.90 27.47
C ARG A 185 -3.88 8.70 27.99
N MET A 186 -4.05 7.90 29.05
CA MET A 186 -5.34 7.77 29.74
C MET A 186 -5.25 8.39 31.13
#